data_a36eb210b69e86fe51f7216c9b7c669a
#
_entry.id   a36eb210b69e86fe51f7216c9b7c669a
#
_cell.length_a   1.000
_cell.length_b   1.000
_cell.length_c   1.000
_cell.angle_alpha   90.00
_cell.angle_beta   90.00
_cell.angle_gamma   90.00
#
_symmetry.space_group_name_H-M   'P 1'
#
loop_
_entity.id
_entity.type
_entity.pdbx_description
1 polymer ?
#
loop_
_entity_poly.entity_id
_entity_poly.type
_entity_poly.pdbx_seq_one_letter_code
_entity_poly.pdbx_strand_id
1 'polypeptide(L)'
;MFSIRKRNGKHRFIHAAIKNLHILHNYINKEILKNIPIHPCAYAFNRNGGILKCAQKHCGCEWLLQFDLKVFFFSITESNVYNVFKSIGYKDILAFELARICTTTRLPRSYNMPRNKNAYNYKQYKYDLIGVLPQGAATSPALSNLVAKNLDEELQEYAKNLGFVYTRYADDLTFSTVSLPNNLSIDTIRRQIIKIIRKNHFIENKDKSRIAGPGAKKLVLGLLVDGKQPRISKEGFKRIEGLLYIIKKFGLQSVAKERGFYSTYGLMNHLIGLMAYLKDVDIAKYNKIEPLFSEIKSRYGELF
;
A
#
# COMPACT_ATOMS: atom_id res chain seq x y z
N MET A 1 -15.34 -2.06 -14.12
CA MET A 1 -14.75 -2.83 -13.00
C MET A 1 -14.32 -4.19 -13.52
N PHE A 2 -13.11 -4.63 -13.18
CA PHE A 2 -12.59 -5.97 -13.47
C PHE A 2 -11.89 -6.53 -12.22
N SER A 3 -11.62 -7.84 -12.21
CA SER A 3 -10.98 -8.49 -11.06
C SER A 3 -9.63 -9.06 -11.42
N ILE A 4 -8.69 -8.96 -10.47
CA ILE A 4 -7.36 -9.58 -10.54
C ILE A 4 -7.29 -10.66 -9.45
N ARG A 5 -6.87 -11.88 -9.81
CA ARG A 5 -6.71 -12.97 -8.84
C ARG A 5 -5.48 -12.71 -7.96
N LYS A 6 -5.67 -12.75 -6.64
CA LYS A 6 -4.58 -12.68 -5.65
C LYS A 6 -3.89 -14.03 -5.51
N ARG A 7 -2.66 -14.05 -4.98
CA ARG A 7 -1.92 -15.31 -4.71
C ARG A 7 -2.65 -16.30 -3.79
N ASN A 8 -3.52 -15.80 -2.91
CA ASN A 8 -4.35 -16.61 -2.00
C ASN A 8 -5.70 -17.04 -2.61
N GLY A 9 -5.87 -16.95 -3.93
CA GLY A 9 -7.09 -17.31 -4.65
C GLY A 9 -8.23 -16.28 -4.57
N LYS A 10 -8.19 -15.32 -3.66
CA LYS A 10 -9.20 -14.24 -3.56
C LYS A 10 -9.06 -13.25 -4.73
N HIS A 11 -10.11 -12.51 -5.02
CA HIS A 11 -10.13 -11.49 -6.07
C HIS A 11 -9.86 -10.08 -5.52
N ARG A 12 -9.16 -9.28 -6.29
CA ARG A 12 -9.01 -7.83 -6.11
C ARG A 12 -9.80 -7.15 -7.21
N PHE A 13 -10.74 -6.31 -6.85
CA PHE A 13 -11.58 -5.58 -7.80
C PHE A 13 -10.97 -4.22 -8.10
N ILE A 14 -10.75 -3.94 -9.38
CA ILE A 14 -10.16 -2.69 -9.86
C ILE A 14 -11.24 -1.91 -10.63
N HIS A 15 -11.39 -0.64 -10.29
CA HIS A 15 -12.31 0.28 -10.95
C HIS A 15 -11.50 1.14 -11.92
N ALA A 16 -11.53 0.80 -13.20
CA ALA A 16 -10.99 1.68 -14.24
C ALA A 16 -12.02 2.79 -14.51
N ALA A 17 -11.61 4.03 -14.34
CA ALA A 17 -12.42 5.18 -14.74
C ALA A 17 -12.54 5.25 -16.26
N ILE A 18 -13.68 5.71 -16.79
CA ILE A 18 -13.81 6.08 -18.21
C ILE A 18 -12.90 7.27 -18.52
N LYS A 19 -12.56 7.48 -19.79
CA LYS A 19 -11.57 8.47 -20.24
C LYS A 19 -11.78 9.85 -19.62
N ASN A 20 -12.99 10.40 -19.70
CA ASN A 20 -13.29 11.74 -19.19
C ASN A 20 -13.16 11.83 -17.66
N LEU A 21 -13.65 10.81 -16.93
CA LEU A 21 -13.50 10.74 -15.48
C LEU A 21 -12.03 10.58 -15.07
N HIS A 22 -11.25 9.82 -15.84
CA HIS A 22 -9.80 9.67 -15.59
C HIS A 22 -9.07 11.01 -15.74
N ILE A 23 -9.40 11.80 -16.78
CA ILE A 23 -8.84 13.16 -16.97
C ILE A 23 -9.16 14.04 -15.76
N LEU A 24 -10.43 14.02 -15.30
CA LEU A 24 -10.86 14.81 -14.16
C LEU A 24 -10.17 14.35 -12.85
N HIS A 25 -10.04 13.04 -12.63
CA HIS A 25 -9.30 12.50 -11.49
C HIS A 25 -7.82 12.94 -11.50
N ASN A 26 -7.18 12.94 -12.66
CA ASN A 26 -5.80 13.42 -12.79
C ASN A 26 -5.68 14.91 -12.49
N TYR A 27 -6.63 15.72 -12.94
CA TYR A 27 -6.69 17.14 -12.64
C TYR A 27 -6.84 17.38 -11.13
N ILE A 28 -7.83 16.75 -10.49
CA ILE A 28 -8.04 16.85 -9.03
C ILE A 28 -6.79 16.43 -8.27
N ASN A 29 -6.17 15.32 -8.68
CA ASN A 29 -4.96 14.82 -8.02
C ASN A 29 -3.78 15.78 -8.16
N LYS A 30 -3.57 16.34 -9.36
CA LYS A 30 -2.43 17.19 -9.68
C LYS A 30 -2.58 18.60 -9.12
N GLU A 31 -3.75 19.22 -9.28
CA GLU A 31 -3.96 20.64 -8.97
C GLU A 31 -4.47 20.86 -7.54
N ILE A 32 -5.15 19.88 -6.95
CA ILE A 32 -5.73 20.02 -5.60
C ILE A 32 -4.96 19.15 -4.59
N LEU A 33 -5.04 17.82 -4.72
CA LEU A 33 -4.62 16.90 -3.68
C LEU A 33 -3.10 16.86 -3.46
N LYS A 34 -2.31 17.01 -4.53
CA LYS A 34 -0.85 16.96 -4.48
C LYS A 34 -0.22 18.04 -3.58
N ASN A 35 -0.92 19.16 -3.42
CA ASN A 35 -0.43 20.31 -2.66
C ASN A 35 -0.77 20.21 -1.16
N ILE A 36 -1.54 19.21 -0.77
CA ILE A 36 -1.95 19.01 0.62
C ILE A 36 -0.89 18.15 1.33
N PRO A 37 -0.34 18.61 2.46
CA PRO A 37 0.65 17.85 3.20
C PRO A 37 0.02 16.58 3.79
N ILE A 38 0.65 15.44 3.50
CA ILE A 38 0.31 14.17 4.11
C ILE A 38 1.10 13.93 5.39
N HIS A 39 0.62 13.03 6.25
CA HIS A 39 1.31 12.73 7.49
C HIS A 39 2.71 12.13 7.27
N PRO A 40 3.76 12.55 8.02
CA PRO A 40 5.14 12.08 7.81
C PRO A 40 5.33 10.57 7.94
N CYS A 41 4.48 9.89 8.70
CA CYS A 41 4.49 8.43 8.85
C CYS A 41 3.86 7.67 7.67
N ALA A 42 3.22 8.37 6.70
CA ALA A 42 2.63 7.77 5.51
C ALA A 42 3.66 7.68 4.37
N TYR A 43 4.17 6.48 4.11
CA TYR A 43 5.22 6.22 3.13
C TYR A 43 4.70 5.78 1.76
N ALA A 44 3.50 5.22 1.67
CA ALA A 44 2.88 4.88 0.39
C ALA A 44 2.32 6.12 -0.30
N PHE A 45 2.33 6.12 -1.64
CA PHE A 45 1.76 7.19 -2.46
C PHE A 45 2.35 8.58 -2.18
N ASN A 46 3.56 8.62 -1.67
CA ASN A 46 4.29 9.81 -1.27
C ASN A 46 5.59 9.90 -2.09
N ARG A 47 5.87 11.06 -2.69
CA ARG A 47 7.09 11.28 -3.48
C ARG A 47 8.37 11.06 -2.67
N ASN A 48 8.33 11.44 -1.39
CA ASN A 48 9.45 11.29 -0.47
C ASN A 48 9.42 9.97 0.31
N GLY A 49 8.42 9.11 0.05
CA GLY A 49 8.22 7.82 0.68
C GLY A 49 8.92 6.67 -0.05
N GLY A 50 8.23 5.53 -0.11
CA GLY A 50 8.69 4.31 -0.76
C GLY A 50 8.99 3.18 0.20
N ILE A 51 9.10 1.97 -0.36
CA ILE A 51 9.29 0.73 0.39
C ILE A 51 10.60 0.76 1.19
N LEU A 52 11.69 1.16 0.54
CA LEU A 52 13.03 1.20 1.14
C LEU A 52 13.07 2.15 2.34
N LYS A 53 12.61 3.40 2.14
CA LYS A 53 12.61 4.41 3.21
C LYS A 53 11.69 4.03 4.38
N CYS A 54 10.54 3.40 4.10
CA CYS A 54 9.66 2.87 5.12
C CYS A 54 10.35 1.78 5.94
N ALA A 55 10.93 0.77 5.28
CA ALA A 55 11.63 -0.33 5.93
C ALA A 55 12.85 0.14 6.73
N GLN A 56 13.58 1.15 6.22
CA GLN A 56 14.76 1.71 6.89
C GLN A 56 14.47 2.27 8.30
N LYS A 57 13.26 2.77 8.53
CA LYS A 57 12.83 3.25 9.85
C LYS A 57 12.79 2.17 10.92
N HIS A 58 12.70 0.91 10.51
CA HIS A 58 12.55 -0.25 11.40
C HIS A 58 13.82 -1.10 11.50
N CYS A 59 14.94 -0.66 10.93
CA CYS A 59 16.19 -1.40 10.97
C CYS A 59 16.75 -1.51 12.39
N GLY A 60 17.30 -2.69 12.72
CA GLY A 60 17.90 -2.97 14.03
C GLY A 60 16.90 -3.16 15.16
N CYS A 61 15.60 -3.31 14.88
CA CYS A 61 14.60 -3.54 15.90
C CYS A 61 14.66 -4.97 16.45
N GLU A 62 14.34 -5.13 17.74
CA GLU A 62 14.15 -6.42 18.39
C GLU A 62 12.68 -6.88 18.37
N TRP A 63 11.76 -5.94 18.36
CA TRP A 63 10.33 -6.18 18.29
C TRP A 63 9.69 -5.50 17.10
N LEU A 64 8.87 -6.23 16.37
CA LEU A 64 8.14 -5.76 15.19
C LEU A 64 6.68 -6.19 15.29
N LEU A 65 5.76 -5.22 15.29
CA LEU A 65 4.32 -5.44 15.26
C LEU A 65 3.78 -4.91 13.95
N GLN A 66 3.00 -5.72 13.24
CA GLN A 66 2.42 -5.36 11.96
C GLN A 66 0.91 -5.61 11.97
N PHE A 67 0.17 -4.66 11.44
CA PHE A 67 -1.28 -4.71 11.28
C PHE A 67 -1.64 -4.36 9.86
N ASP A 68 -2.62 -5.05 9.30
CA ASP A 68 -3.18 -4.79 7.97
C ASP A 68 -4.61 -4.28 8.16
N LEU A 69 -4.98 -3.21 7.47
CA LEU A 69 -6.34 -2.69 7.52
C LEU A 69 -7.23 -3.43 6.50
N LYS A 70 -8.36 -3.97 6.97
CA LYS A 70 -9.31 -4.65 6.08
C LYS A 70 -9.88 -3.67 5.05
N VAL A 71 -9.81 -4.08 3.78
CA VAL A 71 -10.48 -3.40 2.66
C VAL A 71 -10.29 -1.88 2.63
N PHE A 72 -9.09 -1.44 2.97
CA PHE A 72 -8.70 -0.06 3.27
C PHE A 72 -9.36 1.00 2.38
N PHE A 73 -9.27 0.86 1.05
CA PHE A 73 -9.92 1.83 0.16
C PHE A 73 -11.45 1.85 0.30
N PHE A 74 -12.08 0.67 0.37
CA PHE A 74 -13.53 0.58 0.47
C PHE A 74 -14.08 0.92 1.88
N SER A 75 -13.23 0.97 2.91
CA SER A 75 -13.63 1.47 4.23
C SER A 75 -13.69 3.01 4.29
N ILE A 76 -13.09 3.68 3.31
CA ILE A 76 -13.13 5.14 3.19
C ILE A 76 -14.39 5.53 2.43
N THR A 77 -15.33 6.15 3.14
CA THR A 77 -16.62 6.56 2.60
C THR A 77 -16.58 7.92 1.91
N GLU A 78 -17.60 8.20 1.11
CA GLU A 78 -17.82 9.50 0.48
C GLU A 78 -17.86 10.63 1.52
N SER A 79 -18.40 10.38 2.73
CA SER A 79 -18.39 11.34 3.83
C SER A 79 -16.97 11.67 4.30
N ASN A 80 -16.09 10.68 4.38
CA ASN A 80 -14.69 10.93 4.73
C ASN A 80 -14.02 11.81 3.67
N VAL A 81 -14.25 11.52 2.39
CA VAL A 81 -13.72 12.31 1.27
C VAL A 81 -14.28 13.73 1.24
N TYR A 82 -15.58 13.88 1.49
CA TYR A 82 -16.24 15.18 1.66
C TYR A 82 -15.54 16.01 2.74
N ASN A 83 -15.29 15.43 3.91
CA ASN A 83 -14.63 16.11 5.01
C ASN A 83 -13.19 16.54 4.66
N VAL A 84 -12.47 15.78 3.85
CA VAL A 84 -11.16 16.20 3.33
C VAL A 84 -11.32 17.47 2.50
N PHE A 85 -12.23 17.53 1.53
CA PHE A 85 -12.43 18.73 0.71
C PHE A 85 -12.94 19.91 1.54
N LYS A 86 -13.78 19.69 2.53
CA LYS A 86 -14.20 20.74 3.47
C LYS A 86 -13.04 21.30 4.28
N SER A 87 -12.15 20.43 4.79
CA SER A 87 -11.02 20.86 5.63
C SER A 87 -10.00 21.72 4.89
N ILE A 88 -9.97 21.64 3.56
CA ILE A 88 -9.09 22.46 2.72
C ILE A 88 -9.79 23.70 2.15
N GLY A 89 -11.01 24.03 2.62
CA GLY A 89 -11.68 25.29 2.36
C GLY A 89 -12.75 25.27 1.26
N TYR A 90 -13.08 24.13 0.66
CA TYR A 90 -14.16 24.06 -0.33
C TYR A 90 -15.53 24.26 0.34
N LYS A 91 -16.43 25.02 -0.34
CA LYS A 91 -17.84 25.17 0.06
C LYS A 91 -18.55 23.82 -0.03
N ASP A 92 -19.63 23.65 0.76
CA ASP A 92 -20.35 22.39 0.95
C ASP A 92 -20.74 21.69 -0.35
N ILE A 93 -21.38 22.42 -1.28
CA ILE A 93 -21.81 21.85 -2.56
C ILE A 93 -20.62 21.34 -3.36
N LEU A 94 -19.55 22.15 -3.48
CA LEU A 94 -18.38 21.75 -4.27
C LEU A 94 -17.60 20.61 -3.62
N ALA A 95 -17.46 20.62 -2.29
CA ALA A 95 -16.86 19.51 -1.55
C ALA A 95 -17.65 18.21 -1.75
N PHE A 96 -18.99 18.29 -1.78
CA PHE A 96 -19.86 17.17 -2.07
C PHE A 96 -19.67 16.63 -3.49
N GLU A 97 -19.70 17.51 -4.51
CA GLU A 97 -19.51 17.11 -5.90
C GLU A 97 -18.13 16.47 -6.12
N LEU A 98 -17.07 17.04 -5.55
CA LEU A 98 -15.73 16.47 -5.61
C LEU A 98 -15.67 15.09 -4.93
N ALA A 99 -16.35 14.91 -3.80
CA ALA A 99 -16.42 13.61 -3.13
C ALA A 99 -17.18 12.57 -3.99
N ARG A 100 -18.29 12.95 -4.61
CA ARG A 100 -19.06 12.09 -5.55
C ARG A 100 -18.22 11.66 -6.75
N ILE A 101 -17.47 12.58 -7.34
CA ILE A 101 -16.56 12.30 -8.47
C ILE A 101 -15.45 11.32 -8.07
N CYS A 102 -14.92 11.42 -6.85
CA CYS A 102 -13.81 10.61 -6.37
C CYS A 102 -14.24 9.25 -5.79
N THR A 103 -15.53 8.98 -5.63
CA THR A 103 -16.06 7.76 -5.00
C THR A 103 -16.93 6.95 -5.96
N THR A 104 -17.29 5.73 -5.58
CA THR A 104 -18.14 4.85 -6.37
C THR A 104 -19.12 4.09 -5.51
N THR A 105 -20.34 3.92 -6.01
CA THR A 105 -21.35 3.02 -5.45
C THR A 105 -21.35 1.64 -6.12
N ARG A 106 -20.52 1.44 -7.14
CA ARG A 106 -20.41 0.16 -7.88
C ARG A 106 -19.45 -0.77 -7.19
N LEU A 107 -19.93 -1.61 -6.30
CA LEU A 107 -19.14 -2.60 -5.59
C LEU A 107 -19.46 -4.04 -6.04
N PRO A 108 -18.54 -4.99 -5.81
CA PRO A 108 -18.82 -6.41 -6.02
C PRO A 108 -20.02 -6.87 -5.19
N ARG A 109 -20.83 -7.80 -5.72
CA ARG A 109 -22.00 -8.35 -5.02
C ARG A 109 -21.66 -8.96 -3.64
N SER A 110 -20.44 -9.42 -3.45
CA SER A 110 -19.93 -9.95 -2.17
C SER A 110 -19.61 -8.87 -1.13
N TYR A 111 -19.78 -7.59 -1.47
CA TYR A 111 -19.44 -6.48 -0.60
C TYR A 111 -20.70 -5.80 -0.10
N ASN A 112 -20.90 -5.81 1.22
CA ASN A 112 -22.01 -5.05 1.84
C ASN A 112 -21.66 -3.56 1.78
N MET A 113 -22.44 -2.80 1.01
CA MET A 113 -22.34 -1.35 0.96
C MET A 113 -22.65 -0.75 2.34
N PRO A 114 -21.86 0.23 2.82
CA PRO A 114 -22.29 1.02 3.96
C PRO A 114 -23.60 1.74 3.61
N ARG A 115 -24.65 1.44 4.37
CA ARG A 115 -25.91 2.17 4.28
C ARG A 115 -25.83 3.40 5.15
N ASN A 116 -26.16 4.54 4.60
CA ASN A 116 -26.19 5.77 5.35
C ASN A 116 -27.47 5.88 6.15
N LYS A 117 -27.38 5.81 7.46
CA LYS A 117 -28.48 6.24 8.33
C LYS A 117 -28.40 7.74 8.68
N ASN A 118 -27.20 8.40 8.56
CA ASN A 118 -27.01 9.78 9.04
C ASN A 118 -25.87 10.57 8.35
N ALA A 119 -25.40 10.21 7.14
CA ALA A 119 -24.15 10.73 6.60
C ALA A 119 -24.19 12.18 6.11
N TYR A 120 -25.33 12.67 5.69
CA TYR A 120 -25.49 14.07 5.27
C TYR A 120 -26.77 14.64 5.87
N ASN A 121 -26.67 15.71 6.64
CA ASN A 121 -27.82 16.59 6.98
C ASN A 121 -28.38 17.35 5.77
N TYR A 122 -28.02 16.92 4.55
CA TYR A 122 -28.60 17.44 3.32
C TYR A 122 -29.96 16.78 3.08
N LYS A 123 -31.03 17.40 3.53
CA LYS A 123 -32.43 17.00 3.32
C LYS A 123 -32.82 16.80 1.84
N GLN A 124 -31.97 17.20 0.91
CA GLN A 124 -32.23 17.19 -0.54
C GLN A 124 -31.77 15.93 -1.29
N TYR A 125 -30.90 15.10 -0.70
CA TYR A 125 -30.37 13.91 -1.39
C TYR A 125 -30.78 12.64 -0.66
N LYS A 126 -31.88 12.04 -1.10
CA LYS A 126 -32.32 10.69 -0.68
C LYS A 126 -31.52 9.59 -1.39
N TYR A 127 -30.23 9.48 -1.12
CA TYR A 127 -29.46 8.35 -1.61
C TYR A 127 -29.26 7.34 -0.47
N ASP A 128 -29.80 6.14 -0.63
CA ASP A 128 -29.65 5.04 0.32
C ASP A 128 -28.21 4.44 0.32
N LEU A 129 -27.42 4.76 -0.70
CA LEU A 129 -26.08 4.21 -0.90
C LEU A 129 -25.02 5.30 -0.81
N ILE A 130 -24.06 5.09 0.11
CA ILE A 130 -22.87 5.94 0.22
C ILE A 130 -21.78 5.39 -0.68
N GLY A 131 -21.16 6.26 -1.49
CA GLY A 131 -19.99 5.93 -2.25
C GLY A 131 -18.80 5.60 -1.34
N VAL A 132 -17.89 4.79 -1.86
CA VAL A 132 -16.61 4.46 -1.21
C VAL A 132 -15.45 4.73 -2.16
N LEU A 133 -14.25 4.86 -1.64
CA LEU A 133 -13.07 5.14 -2.43
C LEU A 133 -12.73 3.94 -3.33
N PRO A 134 -12.73 4.11 -4.68
CA PRO A 134 -12.49 3.00 -5.60
C PRO A 134 -11.02 2.60 -5.63
N GLN A 135 -10.74 1.32 -5.70
CA GLN A 135 -9.39 0.84 -5.95
C GLN A 135 -9.09 0.95 -7.45
N GLY A 136 -8.16 1.85 -7.84
CA GLY A 136 -7.76 2.08 -9.23
C GLY A 136 -8.06 3.48 -9.78
N ALA A 137 -8.77 4.34 -9.06
CA ALA A 137 -8.87 5.75 -9.43
C ALA A 137 -7.59 6.52 -9.07
N ALA A 138 -7.21 7.50 -9.89
CA ALA A 138 -5.99 8.28 -9.68
C ALA A 138 -6.01 9.12 -8.39
N THR A 139 -7.18 9.50 -7.89
CA THR A 139 -7.36 10.27 -6.66
C THR A 139 -7.30 9.44 -5.39
N SER A 140 -7.63 8.13 -5.48
CA SER A 140 -7.75 7.26 -4.30
C SER A 140 -6.50 7.17 -3.43
N PRO A 141 -5.27 7.09 -3.99
CA PRO A 141 -4.05 7.06 -3.19
C PRO A 141 -3.86 8.28 -2.30
N ALA A 142 -4.00 9.49 -2.86
CA ALA A 142 -3.85 10.73 -2.11
C ALA A 142 -4.95 10.90 -1.06
N LEU A 143 -6.22 10.70 -1.45
CA LEU A 143 -7.36 10.79 -0.53
C LEU A 143 -7.27 9.80 0.61
N SER A 144 -6.78 8.57 0.37
CA SER A 144 -6.61 7.59 1.43
C SER A 144 -5.59 8.02 2.49
N ASN A 145 -4.52 8.69 2.08
CA ASN A 145 -3.55 9.27 3.02
C ASN A 145 -4.14 10.43 3.83
N LEU A 146 -4.92 11.30 3.19
CA LEU A 146 -5.52 12.44 3.86
C LEU A 146 -6.61 12.02 4.87
N VAL A 147 -7.44 11.03 4.52
CA VAL A 147 -8.45 10.48 5.44
C VAL A 147 -7.80 9.76 6.62
N ALA A 148 -6.71 9.05 6.40
CA ALA A 148 -6.02 8.33 7.46
C ALA A 148 -5.12 9.23 8.35
N LYS A 149 -5.11 10.55 8.15
CA LYS A 149 -4.24 11.48 8.90
C LYS A 149 -4.48 11.40 10.40
N ASN A 150 -5.71 11.45 10.87
CA ASN A 150 -6.03 11.37 12.31
C ASN A 150 -5.61 10.02 12.92
N LEU A 151 -5.78 8.92 12.16
CA LEU A 151 -5.27 7.61 12.57
C LEU A 151 -3.75 7.66 12.74
N ASP A 152 -3.02 8.25 11.79
CA ASP A 152 -1.57 8.36 11.85
C ASP A 152 -1.11 9.23 13.03
N GLU A 153 -1.79 10.33 13.30
CA GLU A 153 -1.49 11.22 14.44
C GLU A 153 -1.64 10.47 15.77
N GLU A 154 -2.78 9.81 16.01
CA GLU A 154 -3.02 9.07 17.26
C GLU A 154 -2.06 7.87 17.42
N LEU A 155 -1.80 7.13 16.34
CA LEU A 155 -0.88 5.98 16.38
C LEU A 155 0.57 6.42 16.56
N GLN A 156 0.99 7.53 15.96
CA GLN A 156 2.34 8.07 16.15
C GLN A 156 2.56 8.57 17.58
N GLU A 157 1.59 9.28 18.13
CA GLU A 157 1.64 9.75 19.51
C GLU A 157 1.74 8.56 20.48
N TYR A 158 0.87 7.55 20.31
CA TYR A 158 0.91 6.35 21.13
C TYR A 158 2.25 5.61 21.00
N ALA A 159 2.75 5.44 19.79
CA ALA A 159 4.04 4.80 19.53
C ALA A 159 5.20 5.57 20.19
N LYS A 160 5.24 6.89 20.02
CA LYS A 160 6.27 7.75 20.59
C LYS A 160 6.32 7.67 22.11
N ASN A 161 5.16 7.66 22.78
CA ASN A 161 5.05 7.57 24.24
C ASN A 161 5.58 6.24 24.80
N LEU A 162 5.63 5.20 23.98
CA LEU A 162 6.13 3.87 24.34
C LEU A 162 7.53 3.55 23.78
N GLY A 163 8.21 4.50 23.12
CA GLY A 163 9.50 4.28 22.51
C GLY A 163 9.45 3.39 21.24
N PHE A 164 8.30 3.34 20.57
CA PHE A 164 8.15 2.68 19.27
C PHE A 164 8.31 3.64 18.11
N VAL A 165 8.86 3.15 17.02
CA VAL A 165 8.80 3.76 15.69
C VAL A 165 7.53 3.30 15.01
N TYR A 166 6.75 4.22 14.44
CA TYR A 166 5.54 3.94 13.67
C TYR A 166 5.69 4.39 12.22
N THR A 167 5.24 3.55 11.29
CA THR A 167 5.06 3.90 9.88
C THR A 167 3.80 3.26 9.30
N ARG A 168 3.21 3.90 8.28
CA ARG A 168 2.12 3.34 7.48
C ARG A 168 2.51 3.29 5.99
N TYR A 169 2.28 2.15 5.37
CA TYR A 169 2.38 1.97 3.93
C TYR A 169 1.03 1.49 3.37
N ALA A 170 0.19 2.42 2.92
CA ALA A 170 -1.21 2.19 2.54
C ALA A 170 -2.03 1.58 3.68
N ASP A 171 -2.38 0.30 3.57
CA ASP A 171 -3.12 -0.51 4.55
C ASP A 171 -2.21 -1.21 5.59
N ASP A 172 -0.88 -1.24 5.36
CA ASP A 172 0.08 -1.86 6.27
C ASP A 172 0.59 -0.86 7.32
N LEU A 173 0.30 -1.12 8.60
CA LEU A 173 0.79 -0.37 9.77
C LEU A 173 1.94 -1.15 10.40
N THR A 174 3.06 -0.52 10.64
CA THR A 174 4.25 -1.15 11.23
C THR A 174 4.73 -0.37 12.44
N PHE A 175 4.96 -1.10 13.55
CA PHE A 175 5.53 -0.58 14.79
C PHE A 175 6.78 -1.39 15.12
N SER A 176 7.83 -0.73 15.56
CA SER A 176 9.06 -1.41 15.98
C SER A 176 9.73 -0.72 17.17
N THR A 177 10.41 -1.52 17.98
CA THR A 177 11.23 -1.03 19.09
C THR A 177 12.41 -1.96 19.35
N VAL A 178 13.44 -1.47 20.00
CA VAL A 178 14.57 -2.29 20.49
C VAL A 178 14.21 -2.99 21.79
N SER A 179 13.42 -2.34 22.66
CA SER A 179 13.01 -2.92 23.95
C SER A 179 11.54 -2.62 24.22
N LEU A 180 10.85 -3.57 24.86
CA LEU A 180 9.49 -3.33 25.35
C LEU A 180 9.51 -2.45 26.60
N PRO A 181 8.49 -1.61 26.79
CA PRO A 181 8.30 -0.89 28.07
C PRO A 181 8.16 -1.87 29.25
N ASN A 182 8.85 -1.61 30.35
CA ASN A 182 8.91 -2.54 31.50
C ASN A 182 7.55 -2.88 32.12
N ASN A 183 6.54 -2.04 31.96
CA ASN A 183 5.26 -2.16 32.64
C ASN A 183 4.10 -2.58 31.72
N LEU A 184 4.35 -2.92 30.45
CA LEU A 184 3.31 -3.25 29.50
C LEU A 184 3.59 -4.56 28.77
N SER A 185 2.62 -5.45 28.77
CA SER A 185 2.70 -6.65 27.93
C SER A 185 2.46 -6.31 26.46
N ILE A 186 3.04 -7.10 25.57
CA ILE A 186 2.86 -6.98 24.13
C ILE A 186 1.38 -7.06 23.71
N ASP A 187 0.58 -7.88 24.40
CA ASP A 187 -0.84 -8.00 24.17
C ASP A 187 -1.63 -6.75 24.59
N THR A 188 -1.19 -6.06 25.64
CA THR A 188 -1.79 -4.79 26.03
C THR A 188 -1.51 -3.71 25.00
N ILE A 189 -0.27 -3.61 24.49
CA ILE A 189 0.11 -2.70 23.41
C ILE A 189 -0.70 -3.00 22.16
N ARG A 190 -0.78 -4.26 21.76
CA ARG A 190 -1.59 -4.72 20.61
C ARG A 190 -3.06 -4.32 20.74
N ARG A 191 -3.68 -4.57 21.90
CA ARG A 191 -5.10 -4.22 22.15
C ARG A 191 -5.33 -2.71 22.02
N GLN A 192 -4.40 -1.90 22.52
CA GLN A 192 -4.52 -0.44 22.45
C GLN A 192 -4.39 0.09 21.00
N ILE A 193 -3.43 -0.43 20.24
CA ILE A 193 -3.32 -0.13 18.81
C ILE A 193 -4.62 -0.46 18.07
N ILE A 194 -5.20 -1.64 18.30
CA ILE A 194 -6.48 -2.05 17.71
C ILE A 194 -7.62 -1.11 18.12
N LYS A 195 -7.63 -0.65 19.37
CA LYS A 195 -8.65 0.31 19.85
C LYS A 195 -8.55 1.64 19.11
N ILE A 196 -7.32 2.15 18.89
CA ILE A 196 -7.08 3.38 18.11
C ILE A 196 -7.52 3.19 16.65
N ILE A 197 -7.17 2.05 16.01
CA ILE A 197 -7.61 1.74 14.65
C ILE A 197 -9.13 1.78 14.54
N ARG A 198 -9.85 1.16 15.47
CA ARG A 198 -11.32 1.09 15.47
C ARG A 198 -11.98 2.43 15.80
N LYS A 199 -11.39 3.24 16.70
CA LYS A 199 -11.82 4.60 16.98
C LYS A 199 -11.81 5.47 15.72
N ASN A 200 -10.82 5.26 14.85
CA ASN A 200 -10.69 5.96 13.57
C ASN A 200 -11.48 5.27 12.42
N HIS A 201 -12.47 4.43 12.73
CA HIS A 201 -13.38 3.78 11.79
C HIS A 201 -12.72 2.78 10.81
N PHE A 202 -11.48 2.33 11.08
CA PHE A 202 -10.84 1.25 10.36
C PHE A 202 -10.99 -0.08 11.12
N ILE A 203 -10.78 -1.18 10.41
CA ILE A 203 -10.85 -2.53 10.99
C ILE A 203 -9.56 -3.26 10.68
N GLU A 204 -8.92 -3.81 11.70
CA GLU A 204 -7.74 -4.65 11.54
C GLU A 204 -8.07 -6.01 10.91
N ASN A 205 -7.17 -6.51 10.10
CA ASN A 205 -7.21 -7.84 9.55
C ASN A 205 -6.43 -8.81 10.46
N LYS A 206 -7.15 -9.51 11.32
CA LYS A 206 -6.55 -10.42 12.33
C LYS A 206 -5.66 -11.49 11.70
N ASP A 207 -6.03 -12.00 10.51
CA ASP A 207 -5.31 -13.08 9.82
C ASP A 207 -3.95 -12.64 9.30
N LYS A 208 -3.74 -11.34 9.12
CA LYS A 208 -2.50 -10.76 8.62
C LYS A 208 -1.67 -10.03 9.68
N SER A 209 -2.25 -9.76 10.85
CA SER A 209 -1.52 -9.13 11.95
C SER A 209 -0.44 -10.07 12.48
N ARG A 210 0.77 -9.55 12.64
CA ARG A 210 1.95 -10.32 13.04
C ARG A 210 2.72 -9.61 14.14
N ILE A 211 3.32 -10.40 15.03
CA ILE A 211 4.26 -9.94 16.03
C ILE A 211 5.52 -10.79 15.89
N ALA A 212 6.68 -10.15 15.75
CA ALA A 212 7.98 -10.80 15.72
C ALA A 212 8.83 -10.22 16.84
N GLY A 213 9.21 -11.07 17.79
CA GLY A 213 10.11 -10.74 18.91
C GLY A 213 11.57 -11.03 18.60
N PRO A 214 12.44 -11.00 19.65
CA PRO A 214 13.86 -11.33 19.53
C PRO A 214 14.08 -12.69 18.87
N GLY A 215 15.09 -12.82 18.03
CA GLY A 215 15.41 -14.05 17.30
C GLY A 215 14.51 -14.37 16.11
N ALA A 216 13.33 -13.77 15.99
CA ALA A 216 12.45 -13.98 14.86
C ALA A 216 12.87 -13.14 13.64
N LYS A 217 12.61 -13.68 12.44
CA LYS A 217 12.82 -12.98 11.16
C LYS A 217 11.88 -11.77 11.06
N LYS A 218 12.44 -10.57 10.87
CA LYS A 218 11.72 -9.31 10.78
C LYS A 218 11.68 -8.82 9.34
N LEU A 219 10.47 -8.72 8.80
CA LEU A 219 10.22 -8.31 7.41
C LEU A 219 9.27 -7.11 7.39
N VAL A 220 9.69 -6.01 6.80
CA VAL A 220 8.84 -4.85 6.50
C VAL A 220 8.73 -4.71 4.99
N LEU A 221 7.51 -4.77 4.47
CA LEU A 221 7.23 -4.67 3.02
C LEU A 221 8.09 -5.62 2.16
N GLY A 222 8.41 -6.81 2.70
CA GLY A 222 9.22 -7.82 2.02
C GLY A 222 10.73 -7.69 2.21
N LEU A 223 11.21 -6.65 2.91
CA LEU A 223 12.61 -6.42 3.22
C LEU A 223 12.96 -6.87 4.65
N LEU A 224 14.12 -7.50 4.81
CA LEU A 224 14.69 -7.77 6.12
C LEU A 224 15.16 -6.47 6.78
N VAL A 225 14.79 -6.28 8.05
CA VAL A 225 15.13 -5.09 8.84
C VAL A 225 15.89 -5.43 10.13
N ASP A 226 16.39 -6.65 10.25
CA ASP A 226 17.18 -7.15 11.38
C ASP A 226 18.63 -6.61 11.44
N GLY A 227 19.10 -5.91 10.39
CA GLY A 227 20.40 -5.27 10.33
C GLY A 227 20.35 -3.75 10.30
N LYS A 228 21.49 -3.10 10.04
CA LYS A 228 21.59 -1.63 9.96
C LYS A 228 20.89 -1.02 8.75
N GLN A 229 20.66 -1.80 7.70
CA GLN A 229 19.99 -1.36 6.47
C GLN A 229 19.01 -2.43 5.99
N PRO A 230 17.93 -2.03 5.31
CA PRO A 230 17.01 -2.98 4.69
C PRO A 230 17.71 -3.79 3.62
N ARG A 231 17.36 -5.06 3.50
CA ARG A 231 17.94 -5.94 2.47
C ARG A 231 16.92 -6.96 1.99
N ILE A 232 17.09 -7.42 0.77
CA ILE A 232 16.27 -8.52 0.24
C ILE A 232 16.62 -9.83 0.96
N SER A 233 15.62 -10.67 1.22
CA SER A 233 15.86 -11.98 1.81
C SER A 233 16.63 -12.90 0.86
N LYS A 234 17.32 -13.91 1.41
CA LYS A 234 18.06 -14.92 0.61
C LYS A 234 17.14 -15.61 -0.39
N GLU A 235 15.92 -15.94 0.03
CA GLU A 235 14.91 -16.59 -0.81
C GLU A 235 14.40 -15.63 -1.91
N GLY A 236 14.19 -14.35 -1.58
CA GLY A 236 13.82 -13.31 -2.54
C GLY A 236 14.88 -13.12 -3.62
N PHE A 237 16.13 -13.03 -3.21
CA PHE A 237 17.26 -12.92 -4.13
C PHE A 237 17.40 -14.16 -5.03
N LYS A 238 17.40 -15.37 -4.45
CA LYS A 238 17.49 -16.63 -5.22
C LYS A 238 16.36 -16.77 -6.24
N ARG A 239 15.18 -16.23 -5.97
CA ARG A 239 14.05 -16.23 -6.94
C ARG A 239 14.37 -15.38 -8.17
N ILE A 240 14.97 -14.19 -7.98
CA ILE A 240 15.38 -13.31 -9.09
C ILE A 240 16.54 -13.92 -9.85
N GLU A 241 17.56 -14.34 -9.15
CA GLU A 241 18.76 -15.01 -9.71
C GLU A 241 18.35 -16.25 -10.52
N GLY A 242 17.50 -17.12 -9.95
CA GLY A 242 17.02 -18.34 -10.62
C GLY A 242 16.20 -18.03 -11.87
N LEU A 243 15.38 -16.94 -11.88
CA LEU A 243 14.66 -16.54 -13.08
C LEU A 243 15.61 -16.17 -14.23
N LEU A 244 16.69 -15.44 -13.94
CA LEU A 244 17.72 -15.10 -14.93
C LEU A 244 18.39 -16.35 -15.50
N TYR A 245 18.79 -17.30 -14.64
CA TYR A 245 19.42 -18.55 -15.07
C TYR A 245 18.49 -19.40 -15.93
N ILE A 246 17.21 -19.50 -15.58
CA ILE A 246 16.21 -20.24 -16.36
C ILE A 246 16.01 -19.59 -17.74
N ILE A 247 15.93 -18.25 -17.81
CA ILE A 247 15.83 -17.53 -19.09
C ILE A 247 17.07 -17.75 -19.95
N LYS A 248 18.27 -17.68 -19.35
CA LYS A 248 19.53 -17.95 -20.06
C LYS A 248 19.56 -19.37 -20.65
N LYS A 249 19.11 -20.36 -19.89
CA LYS A 249 19.14 -21.78 -20.26
C LYS A 249 18.08 -22.18 -21.29
N PHE A 250 16.83 -21.75 -21.10
CA PHE A 250 15.67 -22.22 -21.88
C PHE A 250 15.11 -21.17 -22.84
N GLY A 251 15.61 -19.95 -22.82
CA GLY A 251 15.16 -18.85 -23.65
C GLY A 251 13.91 -18.16 -23.12
N LEU A 252 13.73 -16.92 -23.54
CA LEU A 252 12.67 -16.02 -23.06
C LEU A 252 11.27 -16.53 -23.41
N GLN A 253 11.09 -17.08 -24.62
CA GLN A 253 9.79 -17.57 -25.11
C GLN A 253 9.26 -18.77 -24.30
N SER A 254 10.12 -19.78 -24.07
CA SER A 254 9.76 -20.98 -23.29
C SER A 254 9.39 -20.61 -21.86
N VAL A 255 10.17 -19.73 -21.21
CA VAL A 255 9.92 -19.30 -19.85
C VAL A 255 8.67 -18.44 -19.75
N ALA A 256 8.38 -17.57 -20.73
CA ALA A 256 7.15 -16.79 -20.76
C ALA A 256 5.93 -17.69 -20.79
N LYS A 257 5.92 -18.72 -21.66
CA LYS A 257 4.82 -19.69 -21.77
C LYS A 257 4.64 -20.47 -20.47
N GLU A 258 5.71 -21.03 -19.90
CA GLU A 258 5.67 -21.81 -18.66
C GLU A 258 5.16 -20.98 -17.46
N ARG A 259 5.60 -19.72 -17.36
CA ARG A 259 5.21 -18.81 -16.27
C ARG A 259 3.86 -18.13 -16.49
N GLY A 260 3.16 -18.41 -17.59
CA GLY A 260 1.84 -17.86 -17.90
C GLY A 260 1.85 -16.37 -18.28
N PHE A 261 2.95 -15.87 -18.83
CA PHE A 261 2.98 -14.54 -19.43
C PHE A 261 2.34 -14.56 -20.82
N TYR A 262 1.53 -13.55 -21.12
CA TYR A 262 0.89 -13.40 -22.44
C TYR A 262 1.89 -13.15 -23.59
N SER A 263 3.08 -12.62 -23.27
CA SER A 263 4.13 -12.33 -24.25
C SER A 263 5.53 -12.35 -23.62
N THR A 264 6.54 -12.52 -24.47
CA THR A 264 7.94 -12.36 -24.11
C THR A 264 8.24 -10.94 -23.58
N TYR A 265 7.61 -9.93 -24.19
CA TYR A 265 7.67 -8.53 -23.73
C TYR A 265 7.17 -8.37 -22.29
N GLY A 266 6.05 -9.04 -21.93
CA GLY A 266 5.54 -9.02 -20.56
C GLY A 266 6.51 -9.61 -19.53
N LEU A 267 7.16 -10.74 -19.87
CA LEU A 267 8.19 -11.35 -19.01
C LEU A 267 9.41 -10.43 -18.89
N MET A 268 9.86 -9.82 -19.99
CA MET A 268 11.02 -8.92 -19.97
C MET A 268 10.75 -7.67 -19.11
N ASN A 269 9.59 -7.03 -19.27
CA ASN A 269 9.20 -5.91 -18.41
C ASN A 269 9.14 -6.30 -16.93
N HIS A 270 8.65 -7.50 -16.62
CA HIS A 270 8.67 -8.02 -15.26
C HIS A 270 10.11 -8.17 -14.73
N LEU A 271 11.03 -8.69 -15.56
CA LEU A 271 12.43 -8.84 -15.20
C LEU A 271 13.12 -7.50 -14.97
N ILE A 272 12.86 -6.50 -15.85
CA ILE A 272 13.37 -5.13 -15.69
C ILE A 272 12.89 -4.54 -14.37
N GLY A 273 11.60 -4.70 -14.06
CA GLY A 273 11.04 -4.23 -12.79
C GLY A 273 11.70 -4.90 -11.56
N LEU A 274 12.00 -6.22 -11.63
CA LEU A 274 12.71 -6.92 -10.57
C LEU A 274 14.14 -6.42 -10.41
N MET A 275 14.85 -6.17 -11.51
CA MET A 275 16.22 -5.65 -11.48
C MET A 275 16.27 -4.21 -10.98
N ALA A 276 15.34 -3.35 -11.40
CA ALA A 276 15.21 -2.00 -10.88
C ALA A 276 14.95 -1.99 -9.36
N TYR A 277 14.00 -2.84 -8.91
CA TYR A 277 13.74 -3.02 -7.49
C TYR A 277 14.98 -3.49 -6.71
N LEU A 278 15.71 -4.47 -7.25
CA LEU A 278 16.92 -4.98 -6.60
C LEU A 278 18.01 -3.91 -6.51
N LYS A 279 18.18 -3.11 -7.57
CA LYS A 279 19.12 -1.99 -7.62
C LYS A 279 18.83 -0.94 -6.55
N ASP A 280 17.54 -0.64 -6.34
CA ASP A 280 17.10 0.33 -5.31
C ASP A 280 17.33 -0.21 -3.89
N VAL A 281 17.07 -1.49 -3.66
CA VAL A 281 17.01 -2.09 -2.32
C VAL A 281 18.35 -2.67 -1.84
N ASP A 282 19.11 -3.31 -2.75
CA ASP A 282 20.33 -4.08 -2.39
C ASP A 282 21.32 -4.04 -3.55
N ILE A 283 22.04 -2.94 -3.65
CA ILE A 283 22.99 -2.68 -4.75
C ILE A 283 24.08 -3.77 -4.85
N ALA A 284 24.50 -4.33 -3.72
CA ALA A 284 25.53 -5.38 -3.73
C ALA A 284 25.03 -6.66 -4.42
N LYS A 285 23.77 -7.06 -4.14
CA LYS A 285 23.14 -8.19 -4.82
C LYS A 285 22.79 -7.89 -6.26
N TYR A 286 22.40 -6.64 -6.57
CA TYR A 286 22.19 -6.21 -7.96
C TYR A 286 23.48 -6.39 -8.77
N ASN A 287 24.60 -5.85 -8.31
CA ASN A 287 25.89 -5.92 -9.02
C ASN A 287 26.35 -7.36 -9.26
N LYS A 288 25.98 -8.31 -8.37
CA LYS A 288 26.31 -9.72 -8.53
C LYS A 288 25.63 -10.36 -9.74
N ILE A 289 24.40 -9.98 -10.08
CA ILE A 289 23.62 -10.61 -11.16
C ILE A 289 23.38 -9.69 -12.36
N GLU A 290 23.83 -8.44 -12.28
CA GLU A 290 23.75 -7.46 -13.37
C GLU A 290 24.41 -7.95 -14.66
N PRO A 291 25.61 -8.59 -14.65
CA PRO A 291 26.23 -9.09 -15.88
C PRO A 291 25.36 -10.12 -16.61
N LEU A 292 24.70 -11.02 -15.86
CA LEU A 292 23.79 -12.00 -16.42
C LEU A 292 22.52 -11.34 -16.99
N PHE A 293 22.01 -10.31 -16.32
CA PHE A 293 20.88 -9.54 -16.82
C PHE A 293 21.23 -8.78 -18.11
N SER A 294 22.40 -8.15 -18.17
CA SER A 294 22.87 -7.42 -19.34
C SER A 294 23.12 -8.34 -20.54
N GLU A 295 23.61 -9.55 -20.32
CA GLU A 295 23.72 -10.58 -21.37
C GLU A 295 22.33 -10.94 -21.95
N ILE A 296 21.34 -11.16 -21.07
CA ILE A 296 19.97 -11.45 -21.50
C ILE A 296 19.38 -10.24 -22.25
N LYS A 297 19.57 -9.04 -21.74
CA LYS A 297 19.09 -7.82 -22.38
C LYS A 297 19.68 -7.61 -23.77
N SER A 298 20.98 -7.81 -23.94
CA SER A 298 21.64 -7.73 -25.25
C SER A 298 21.11 -8.77 -26.23
N ARG A 299 20.90 -10.02 -25.76
CA ARG A 299 20.38 -11.10 -26.60
C ARG A 299 18.97 -10.88 -27.13
N TYR A 300 18.15 -10.14 -26.40
CA TYR A 300 16.74 -9.87 -26.71
C TYR A 300 16.46 -8.37 -26.91
N GLY A 301 17.50 -7.58 -27.25
CA GLY A 301 17.43 -6.12 -27.33
C GLY A 301 16.44 -5.55 -28.35
N GLU A 302 16.07 -6.33 -29.38
CA GLU A 302 15.02 -5.95 -30.36
C GLU A 302 13.60 -5.85 -29.75
N LEU A 303 13.43 -6.28 -28.47
CA LEU A 303 12.16 -6.22 -27.76
C LEU A 303 11.99 -4.91 -26.92
N PHE A 304 12.93 -3.94 -27.04
CA PHE A 304 12.96 -2.69 -26.25
C PHE A 304 12.72 -1.45 -27.06
#